data_349d1c10af40baf4bc28b2be481164da
#
_entry.id   349d1c10af40baf4bc28b2be481164da
#
_cell.length_a   1.000
_cell.length_b   1.000
_cell.length_c   1.000
_cell.angle_alpha   90.00
_cell.angle_beta   90.00
_cell.angle_gamma   90.00
#
_symmetry.space_group_name_H-M   'P 1'
#
loop_
_entity.id
_entity.type
_entity.pdbx_description
1 polymer ?
#
loop_
_entity_poly.entity_id
_entity_poly.type
_entity_poly.pdbx_seq_one_letter_code
_entity_poly.pdbx_strand_id
1 'polypeptide(L)'
;MRILLSTFLWRLCSQGSRLALLCLGAAVVACGGGGADGQAPDPVAPAPATPSNPPGGAPGNGTYGNLSAAALGVGASLNGALPFPASNAWNTNISTQPVDPNSDALIAGIGLDRGLHPDFGAGLYQGQPIGIPYVVVAGTQARVAVQFTDYASESDPGPYPFPHNAPIEGGPASSGDRHVIVIDRDNNRLYETGNSYPQPDGSWRASGGAVFHLDSNNVRPTAQPRWTSADAAGLPIFPGLVRYDEASLGPGGIRHALRFT
;
A
#
# COMPACT_ATOMS: atom_id res chain seq x y z
N MET A 1 -12.54 20.19 -5.55
CA MET A 1 -11.61 19.07 -5.34
C MET A 1 -11.12 18.62 -6.69
N ARG A 2 -9.87 18.89 -7.04
CA ARG A 2 -9.30 18.46 -8.32
C ARG A 2 -8.89 17.01 -8.21
N ILE A 3 -9.58 16.11 -8.88
CA ILE A 3 -9.14 14.74 -9.08
C ILE A 3 -8.08 14.80 -10.18
N LEU A 4 -6.81 14.62 -9.81
CA LEU A 4 -5.73 14.49 -10.78
C LEU A 4 -5.68 13.03 -11.23
N LEU A 5 -6.30 12.74 -12.37
CA LEU A 5 -6.01 11.52 -13.10
C LEU A 5 -4.69 11.69 -13.85
N SER A 6 -3.66 11.00 -13.42
CA SER A 6 -2.45 10.84 -14.21
C SER A 6 -2.61 9.61 -15.11
N THR A 7 -2.86 9.86 -16.39
CA THR A 7 -2.79 8.82 -17.42
C THR A 7 -1.33 8.50 -17.69
N PHE A 8 -0.87 7.35 -17.27
CA PHE A 8 0.44 6.83 -17.62
C PHE A 8 0.36 6.13 -19.00
N LEU A 9 0.86 6.80 -20.04
CA LEU A 9 1.19 6.15 -21.31
C LEU A 9 2.52 5.41 -21.16
N TRP A 10 2.47 4.09 -21.05
CA TRP A 10 3.62 3.24 -21.23
C TRP A 10 4.04 3.27 -22.70
N ARG A 11 5.16 3.93 -22.99
CA ARG A 11 5.85 3.72 -24.27
C ARG A 11 6.69 2.45 -24.18
N LEU A 12 6.22 1.39 -24.85
CA LEU A 12 7.10 0.29 -25.22
C LEU A 12 8.19 0.80 -26.16
N CYS A 13 9.41 0.79 -25.70
CA CYS A 13 10.58 0.94 -26.56
C CYS A 13 10.91 -0.43 -27.15
N SER A 14 10.54 -0.63 -28.40
CA SER A 14 10.93 -1.77 -29.19
C SER A 14 12.41 -1.66 -29.57
N GLN A 15 13.22 -2.62 -29.18
CA GLN A 15 14.45 -2.92 -29.92
C GLN A 15 14.43 -4.40 -30.28
N GLY A 16 14.41 -4.62 -31.56
CA GLY A 16 14.37 -5.92 -32.15
C GLY A 16 15.75 -6.60 -32.17
N SER A 17 15.73 -7.91 -32.16
CA SER A 17 16.72 -8.73 -32.85
C SER A 17 16.15 -10.11 -33.15
N ARG A 18 16.51 -10.53 -34.31
CA ARG A 18 16.00 -11.54 -35.23
C ARG A 18 16.29 -12.98 -34.81
N LEU A 19 15.42 -13.86 -35.36
CA LEU A 19 15.62 -15.22 -35.84
C LEU A 19 16.03 -16.35 -34.87
N ALA A 20 15.19 -17.36 -34.74
CA ALA A 20 15.32 -18.59 -35.48
C ALA A 20 14.09 -19.49 -35.30
N LEU A 21 13.55 -19.87 -36.46
CA LEU A 21 12.49 -20.86 -36.67
C LEU A 21 13.11 -22.27 -36.61
N LEU A 22 12.53 -23.18 -35.84
CA LEU A 22 12.66 -24.61 -36.09
C LEU A 22 11.41 -25.35 -35.65
N CYS A 23 10.70 -25.83 -36.63
CA CYS A 23 9.61 -26.82 -36.52
C CYS A 23 10.17 -28.22 -36.29
N LEU A 24 9.43 -29.08 -35.66
CA LEU A 24 9.16 -30.53 -35.76
C LEU A 24 8.87 -31.06 -34.37
N GLY A 25 7.90 -31.86 -34.10
CA GLY A 25 7.05 -32.76 -34.79
C GLY A 25 6.18 -33.45 -33.74
N ALA A 26 5.02 -33.80 -34.11
CA ALA A 26 4.00 -34.47 -33.32
C ALA A 26 4.38 -35.91 -32.97
N ALA A 27 3.99 -36.35 -31.74
CA ALA A 27 3.64 -37.74 -31.51
C ALA A 27 2.56 -37.85 -30.45
N VAL A 28 1.42 -38.24 -30.91
CA VAL A 28 0.26 -38.70 -30.09
C VAL A 28 0.55 -40.14 -29.71
N VAL A 29 0.49 -40.47 -28.44
CA VAL A 29 0.19 -41.84 -27.98
C VAL A 29 -0.85 -41.74 -26.86
N ALA A 30 -1.95 -42.42 -27.15
CA ALA A 30 -3.09 -42.61 -26.23
C ALA A 30 -2.90 -43.92 -25.45
N CYS A 31 -3.71 -43.99 -24.37
CA CYS A 31 -4.19 -45.17 -23.65
C CYS A 31 -3.46 -45.57 -22.37
N GLY A 32 -4.29 -45.56 -21.32
CA GLY A 32 -4.30 -46.63 -20.32
C GLY A 32 -4.57 -46.20 -18.90
N GLY A 33 -5.77 -46.21 -18.50
CA GLY A 33 -6.50 -46.67 -17.35
C GLY A 33 -5.87 -46.78 -15.97
N GLY A 34 -6.62 -46.30 -15.00
CA GLY A 34 -6.81 -46.96 -13.70
C GLY A 34 -5.97 -46.49 -12.55
N GLY A 35 -6.64 -46.02 -11.51
CA GLY A 35 -6.10 -45.92 -10.17
C GLY A 35 -6.48 -44.64 -9.44
N ALA A 36 -7.68 -44.67 -8.83
CA ALA A 36 -8.08 -43.68 -7.84
C ALA A 36 -7.36 -44.04 -6.53
N ASP A 37 -6.21 -43.45 -6.29
CA ASP A 37 -5.61 -43.40 -4.97
C ASP A 37 -6.02 -42.08 -4.31
N GLY A 38 -6.98 -42.19 -3.38
CA GLY A 38 -7.41 -41.11 -2.53
C GLY A 38 -6.29 -40.69 -1.57
N GLN A 39 -5.48 -39.77 -1.99
CA GLN A 39 -4.54 -39.08 -1.10
C GLN A 39 -5.32 -38.07 -0.28
N ALA A 40 -5.38 -38.32 1.02
CA ALA A 40 -5.91 -37.36 1.97
C ALA A 40 -5.19 -36.01 1.82
N PRO A 41 -5.91 -34.88 1.87
CA PRO A 41 -5.26 -33.60 1.81
C PRO A 41 -4.26 -33.46 2.98
N ASP A 42 -3.07 -33.02 2.67
CA ASP A 42 -2.04 -32.71 3.66
C ASP A 42 -2.61 -31.76 4.71
N PRO A 43 -2.25 -31.94 5.99
CA PRO A 43 -2.71 -31.05 7.05
C PRO A 43 -2.27 -29.62 6.75
N VAL A 44 -3.26 -28.75 6.56
CA VAL A 44 -3.07 -27.31 6.38
C VAL A 44 -2.23 -26.81 7.57
N ALA A 45 -1.04 -26.31 7.29
CA ALA A 45 -0.21 -25.68 8.30
C ALA A 45 -1.04 -24.61 9.03
N PRO A 46 -0.97 -24.50 10.35
CA PRO A 46 -1.72 -23.51 11.10
C PRO A 46 -1.37 -22.12 10.56
N ALA A 47 -2.40 -21.36 10.23
CA ALA A 47 -2.25 -19.97 9.82
C ALA A 47 -1.41 -19.22 10.88
N PRO A 48 -0.50 -18.31 10.47
CA PRO A 48 0.24 -17.49 11.43
C PRO A 48 -0.77 -16.83 12.37
N ALA A 49 -0.49 -16.92 13.67
CA ALA A 49 -1.36 -16.39 14.70
C ALA A 49 -1.71 -14.94 14.39
N THR A 50 -2.99 -14.69 14.18
CA THR A 50 -3.54 -13.35 14.04
C THR A 50 -3.12 -12.57 15.28
N PRO A 51 -2.51 -11.37 15.17
CA PRO A 51 -2.25 -10.56 16.34
C PRO A 51 -3.57 -10.36 17.07
N SER A 52 -3.63 -10.74 18.34
CA SER A 52 -4.80 -10.56 19.20
C SER A 52 -4.94 -9.08 19.52
N ASN A 53 -5.56 -8.34 18.62
CA ASN A 53 -6.06 -7.01 18.96
C ASN A 53 -7.26 -7.17 19.91
N PRO A 54 -7.29 -6.47 21.03
CA PRO A 54 -8.49 -6.43 21.87
C PRO A 54 -9.67 -5.92 21.05
N PRO A 55 -10.91 -6.42 21.33
CA PRO A 55 -12.08 -6.00 20.60
C PRO A 55 -12.21 -4.48 20.63
N GLY A 56 -12.34 -3.89 19.45
CA GLY A 56 -12.40 -2.43 19.26
C GLY A 56 -13.46 -1.79 20.14
N GLY A 57 -13.06 -0.80 20.92
CA GLY A 57 -13.97 0.07 21.64
C GLY A 57 -14.95 0.74 20.66
N ALA A 58 -16.13 1.10 21.16
CA ALA A 58 -17.14 1.84 20.40
C ALA A 58 -16.50 3.03 19.63
N PRO A 59 -17.05 3.41 18.46
CA PRO A 59 -16.52 4.49 17.66
C PRO A 59 -16.51 5.78 18.47
N GLY A 60 -15.41 6.04 19.15
CA GLY A 60 -15.16 7.30 19.84
C GLY A 60 -15.00 8.41 18.78
N ASN A 61 -15.27 9.66 19.18
CA ASN A 61 -14.90 10.82 18.36
C ASN A 61 -13.42 10.70 18.02
N GLY A 62 -13.11 10.30 16.77
CA GLY A 62 -11.74 10.02 16.34
C GLY A 62 -10.86 11.25 16.55
N THR A 63 -9.65 11.04 17.01
CA THR A 63 -8.63 12.08 17.13
C THR A 63 -7.98 12.27 15.78
N TYR A 64 -8.16 13.41 15.17
CA TYR A 64 -7.55 13.75 13.89
C TYR A 64 -6.14 14.31 14.07
N GLY A 65 -5.21 13.85 13.24
CA GLY A 65 -3.84 14.38 13.19
C GLY A 65 -2.97 14.09 14.41
N ASN A 66 -3.42 13.20 15.30
CA ASN A 66 -2.66 12.78 16.48
C ASN A 66 -2.75 11.27 16.63
N LEU A 67 -1.65 10.60 16.39
CA LEU A 67 -1.55 9.14 16.41
C LEU A 67 -0.95 8.58 17.70
N SER A 68 -0.72 9.40 18.72
CA SER A 68 -0.07 8.97 19.97
C SER A 68 -0.77 7.81 20.67
N ALA A 69 -2.08 7.64 20.47
CA ALA A 69 -2.87 6.54 21.01
C ALA A 69 -2.74 5.23 20.21
N ALA A 70 -2.17 5.26 19.00
CA ALA A 70 -2.03 4.06 18.18
C ALA A 70 -1.21 2.98 18.88
N ALA A 71 -1.58 1.73 18.72
CA ALA A 71 -0.77 0.61 19.19
C ALA A 71 0.53 0.50 18.39
N LEU A 72 1.55 -0.14 18.96
CA LEU A 72 2.81 -0.39 18.25
C LEU A 72 2.78 -1.76 17.57
N GLY A 73 3.47 -1.87 16.45
CA GLY A 73 3.67 -3.13 15.75
C GLY A 73 3.10 -3.17 14.33
N VAL A 74 3.22 -4.33 13.71
CA VAL A 74 2.75 -4.58 12.34
C VAL A 74 1.22 -4.65 12.33
N GLY A 75 0.59 -3.93 11.41
CA GLY A 75 -0.87 -3.88 11.29
C GLY A 75 -1.59 -3.37 12.54
N ALA A 76 -0.88 -2.64 13.41
CA ALA A 76 -1.39 -2.23 14.70
C ALA A 76 -2.57 -1.27 14.56
N SER A 77 -3.54 -1.39 15.50
CA SER A 77 -4.69 -0.49 15.56
C SER A 77 -4.27 0.95 15.82
N LEU A 78 -4.87 1.88 15.11
CA LEU A 78 -4.75 3.31 15.41
C LEU A 78 -5.62 3.74 16.60
N ASN A 79 -6.40 2.82 17.21
CA ASN A 79 -7.27 3.11 18.35
C ASN A 79 -8.20 4.31 18.11
N GLY A 80 -8.77 4.40 16.90
CA GLY A 80 -9.68 5.46 16.49
C GLY A 80 -9.00 6.77 16.05
N ALA A 81 -7.67 6.85 16.09
CA ALA A 81 -6.97 8.00 15.51
C ALA A 81 -7.06 7.98 13.98
N LEU A 82 -7.13 9.16 13.39
CA LEU A 82 -7.18 9.35 11.94
C LEU A 82 -5.99 10.19 11.49
N PRO A 83 -5.26 9.75 10.45
CA PRO A 83 -4.23 10.54 9.81
C PRO A 83 -4.79 11.89 9.35
N PHE A 84 -3.99 12.93 9.49
CA PHE A 84 -4.28 14.29 9.08
C PHE A 84 -5.40 15.00 9.88
N PRO A 85 -5.45 16.34 9.86
CA PRO A 85 -6.54 17.13 10.42
C PRO A 85 -7.90 16.81 9.81
N ALA A 86 -8.98 17.07 10.52
CA ALA A 86 -10.34 16.89 10.03
C ALA A 86 -10.63 17.65 8.73
N SER A 87 -9.95 18.79 8.52
CA SER A 87 -10.06 19.61 7.31
C SER A 87 -9.24 19.11 6.12
N ASN A 88 -8.51 18.01 6.28
CA ASN A 88 -7.76 17.40 5.19
C ASN A 88 -8.72 16.77 4.17
N ALA A 89 -8.32 16.78 2.89
CA ALA A 89 -9.12 16.19 1.82
C ALA A 89 -9.45 14.70 2.06
N TRP A 90 -8.56 13.95 2.69
CA TRP A 90 -8.80 12.55 3.07
C TRP A 90 -9.95 12.37 4.06
N ASN A 91 -10.20 13.38 4.92
CA ASN A 91 -11.17 13.33 6.03
C ASN A 91 -12.44 14.17 5.77
N THR A 92 -12.44 14.97 4.71
CA THR A 92 -13.55 15.89 4.43
C THR A 92 -14.74 15.14 3.81
N ASN A 93 -15.89 15.19 4.46
CA ASN A 93 -17.13 14.68 3.89
C ASN A 93 -17.60 15.57 2.73
N ILE A 94 -17.67 14.99 1.53
CA ILE A 94 -18.07 15.67 0.30
C ILE A 94 -19.47 15.28 -0.19
N SER A 95 -20.24 14.52 0.59
CA SER A 95 -21.54 13.97 0.16
C SER A 95 -22.57 15.05 -0.22
N THR A 96 -22.42 16.25 0.29
CA THR A 96 -23.30 17.41 -0.02
C THR A 96 -22.66 18.44 -0.96
N GLN A 97 -21.45 18.18 -1.43
CA GLN A 97 -20.78 19.07 -2.38
C GLN A 97 -21.34 18.90 -3.78
N PRO A 98 -21.33 19.95 -4.60
CA PRO A 98 -21.72 19.83 -6.00
C PRO A 98 -20.78 18.86 -6.73
N VAL A 99 -21.35 18.12 -7.68
CA VAL A 99 -20.57 17.23 -8.56
C VAL A 99 -19.62 18.09 -9.40
N ASP A 100 -18.37 17.62 -9.55
CA ASP A 100 -17.38 18.28 -10.40
C ASP A 100 -17.89 18.37 -11.84
N PRO A 101 -17.82 19.53 -12.51
CA PRO A 101 -18.29 19.68 -13.90
C PRO A 101 -17.63 18.72 -14.90
N ASN A 102 -16.44 18.21 -14.59
CA ASN A 102 -15.74 17.24 -15.42
C ASN A 102 -16.00 15.78 -15.01
N SER A 103 -16.91 15.54 -14.06
CA SER A 103 -17.13 14.19 -13.51
C SER A 103 -17.42 13.17 -14.59
N ASP A 104 -18.32 13.49 -15.53
CA ASP A 104 -18.68 12.57 -16.62
C ASP A 104 -17.49 12.26 -17.52
N ALA A 105 -16.66 13.25 -17.83
CA ALA A 105 -15.44 13.04 -18.63
C ALA A 105 -14.41 12.19 -17.89
N LEU A 106 -14.27 12.39 -16.57
CA LEU A 106 -13.37 11.62 -15.74
C LEU A 106 -13.80 10.15 -15.65
N ILE A 107 -15.09 9.91 -15.41
CA ILE A 107 -15.66 8.55 -15.35
C ILE A 107 -15.58 7.86 -16.71
N ALA A 108 -15.88 8.57 -17.81
CA ALA A 108 -15.73 8.03 -19.16
C ALA A 108 -14.27 7.67 -19.48
N GLY A 109 -13.31 8.43 -18.97
CA GLY A 109 -11.88 8.13 -19.09
C GLY A 109 -11.44 6.85 -18.39
N ILE A 110 -12.10 6.49 -17.28
CA ILE A 110 -11.89 5.22 -16.58
C ILE A 110 -12.54 4.06 -17.36
N GLY A 111 -13.68 4.34 -18.00
CA GLY A 111 -14.51 3.39 -18.75
C GLY A 111 -15.82 3.09 -18.04
N LEU A 112 -16.93 3.40 -18.71
CA LEU A 112 -18.27 3.26 -18.13
C LEU A 112 -18.63 1.80 -17.76
N ASP A 113 -18.03 0.84 -18.47
CA ASP A 113 -18.25 -0.59 -18.24
C ASP A 113 -17.27 -1.22 -17.22
N ARG A 114 -16.41 -0.41 -16.63
CA ARG A 114 -15.44 -0.86 -15.61
C ARG A 114 -16.10 -0.80 -14.24
N GLY A 115 -16.38 -1.97 -13.66
CA GLY A 115 -16.78 -2.06 -12.26
C GLY A 115 -15.58 -1.84 -11.32
N LEU A 116 -15.86 -1.36 -10.12
CA LEU A 116 -14.86 -1.38 -9.04
C LEU A 116 -14.62 -2.81 -8.60
N HIS A 117 -13.37 -3.22 -8.50
CA HIS A 117 -12.97 -4.52 -7.97
C HIS A 117 -12.36 -4.34 -6.58
N PRO A 118 -13.06 -4.73 -5.52
CA PRO A 118 -12.60 -4.52 -4.15
C PRO A 118 -11.60 -5.61 -3.75
N ASP A 119 -10.31 -5.38 -3.98
CA ASP A 119 -9.23 -6.28 -3.54
C ASP A 119 -8.85 -6.03 -2.07
N PHE A 120 -9.86 -5.92 -1.21
CA PHE A 120 -9.64 -5.79 0.23
C PHE A 120 -9.41 -7.17 0.83
N GLY A 121 -8.24 -7.41 1.38
CA GLY A 121 -7.98 -8.70 1.97
C GLY A 121 -6.71 -8.79 2.76
N ALA A 122 -6.63 -9.87 3.53
CA ALA A 122 -5.44 -10.33 4.21
C ALA A 122 -5.29 -11.83 3.93
N GLY A 123 -4.09 -12.35 4.04
CA GLY A 123 -3.79 -13.75 3.78
C GLY A 123 -2.85 -13.93 2.61
N LEU A 124 -2.99 -15.03 1.90
CA LEU A 124 -2.09 -15.39 0.81
C LEU A 124 -2.86 -15.51 -0.51
N TYR A 125 -2.26 -14.98 -1.57
CA TYR A 125 -2.65 -15.24 -2.95
C TYR A 125 -1.43 -15.77 -3.70
N GLN A 126 -1.55 -16.95 -4.29
CA GLN A 126 -0.43 -17.65 -4.95
C GLN A 126 0.82 -17.77 -4.05
N GLY A 127 0.60 -18.02 -2.76
CA GLY A 127 1.68 -18.19 -1.78
C GLY A 127 2.34 -16.89 -1.29
N GLN A 128 1.89 -15.73 -1.73
CA GLN A 128 2.41 -14.43 -1.31
C GLN A 128 1.37 -13.66 -0.47
N PRO A 129 1.80 -12.91 0.56
CA PRO A 129 0.92 -12.04 1.30
C PRO A 129 0.25 -11.00 0.40
N ILE A 130 -1.06 -10.80 0.56
CA ILE A 130 -1.84 -9.76 -0.12
C ILE A 130 -2.04 -8.55 0.78
N GLY A 131 -2.34 -7.42 0.14
CA GLY A 131 -2.49 -6.12 0.80
C GLY A 131 -1.14 -5.43 1.04
N ILE A 132 -1.22 -4.14 1.33
CA ILE A 132 -0.04 -3.31 1.63
C ILE A 132 0.13 -3.25 3.14
N PRO A 133 1.16 -3.89 3.71
CA PRO A 133 1.37 -3.92 5.15
C PRO A 133 1.94 -2.59 5.66
N TYR A 134 1.71 -2.31 6.94
CA TYR A 134 2.33 -1.19 7.63
C TYR A 134 2.81 -1.59 9.01
N VAL A 135 3.70 -0.79 9.59
CA VAL A 135 4.14 -0.91 10.97
C VAL A 135 4.06 0.44 11.69
N VAL A 136 3.55 0.42 12.90
CA VAL A 136 3.55 1.58 13.80
C VAL A 136 4.73 1.46 14.74
N VAL A 137 5.55 2.49 14.81
CA VAL A 137 6.73 2.57 15.65
C VAL A 137 6.62 3.72 16.67
N ALA A 138 7.37 3.60 17.78
CA ALA A 138 7.53 4.69 18.73
C ALA A 138 8.50 5.76 18.17
N GLY A 139 8.40 6.98 18.66
CA GLY A 139 9.30 8.09 18.29
C GLY A 139 10.78 7.84 18.64
N THR A 140 11.04 6.86 19.50
CA THR A 140 12.39 6.40 19.85
C THR A 140 12.95 5.32 18.92
N GLN A 141 12.20 4.90 17.89
CA GLN A 141 12.68 3.95 16.89
C GLN A 141 13.99 4.46 16.26
N ALA A 142 15.02 3.61 16.28
CA ALA A 142 16.29 3.95 15.66
C ALA A 142 16.10 4.28 14.17
N ARG A 143 16.75 5.35 13.73
CA ARG A 143 16.70 5.79 12.34
C ARG A 143 17.87 5.22 11.57
N VAL A 144 17.60 4.75 10.37
CA VAL A 144 18.59 4.14 9.48
C VAL A 144 18.69 4.90 8.16
N ALA A 145 19.82 4.81 7.50
CA ALA A 145 19.99 5.38 6.16
C ALA A 145 19.08 4.67 5.16
N VAL A 146 18.50 5.43 4.23
CA VAL A 146 17.77 4.92 3.07
C VAL A 146 18.43 5.50 1.82
N GLN A 147 18.94 4.63 0.97
CA GLN A 147 19.52 5.00 -0.31
C GLN A 147 18.43 4.93 -1.39
N PHE A 148 18.15 6.03 -2.05
CA PHE A 148 17.23 6.07 -3.19
C PHE A 148 17.98 5.86 -4.50
N THR A 149 17.48 4.94 -5.35
CA THR A 149 18.15 4.51 -6.58
C THR A 149 17.59 5.16 -7.84
N ASP A 150 16.32 5.56 -7.83
CA ASP A 150 15.65 6.02 -9.06
C ASP A 150 15.15 7.46 -8.94
N TYR A 151 14.43 7.77 -7.85
CA TYR A 151 13.77 9.06 -7.67
C TYR A 151 14.38 9.88 -6.52
N ALA A 152 15.71 9.83 -6.37
CA ALA A 152 16.40 10.49 -5.26
C ALA A 152 16.15 12.00 -5.19
N SER A 153 16.03 12.67 -6.34
CA SER A 153 15.77 14.12 -6.42
C SER A 153 14.32 14.49 -6.06
N GLU A 154 13.42 13.50 -6.01
CA GLU A 154 12.00 13.66 -5.68
C GLU A 154 11.64 12.98 -4.35
N SER A 155 12.64 12.51 -3.64
CA SER A 155 12.47 11.80 -2.36
C SER A 155 12.86 12.70 -1.19
N ASP A 156 12.13 12.55 -0.09
CA ASP A 156 12.51 13.19 1.17
C ASP A 156 13.73 12.46 1.73
N PRO A 157 14.82 13.18 2.09
CA PRO A 157 16.05 12.54 2.53
C PRO A 157 15.87 11.82 3.87
N GLY A 158 16.62 10.71 4.05
CA GLY A 158 16.72 10.02 5.34
C GLY A 158 17.43 10.83 6.43
N PRO A 159 17.60 10.26 7.62
CA PRO A 159 17.32 8.86 7.97
C PRO A 159 15.85 8.58 8.32
N TYR A 160 15.39 7.34 8.06
CA TYR A 160 14.02 6.90 8.34
C TYR A 160 13.95 5.96 9.55
N PRO A 161 12.85 5.95 10.34
CA PRO A 161 12.70 5.07 11.49
C PRO A 161 12.27 3.65 11.07
N PHE A 162 13.02 3.03 10.17
CA PHE A 162 12.70 1.73 9.61
C PHE A 162 13.26 0.61 10.48
N PRO A 163 12.41 -0.25 11.09
CA PRO A 163 12.87 -1.50 11.64
C PRO A 163 13.51 -2.36 10.55
N HIS A 164 14.58 -3.09 10.88
CA HIS A 164 15.23 -3.98 9.91
C HIS A 164 14.28 -5.04 9.34
N ASN A 165 13.32 -5.47 10.15
CA ASN A 165 12.27 -6.43 9.79
C ASN A 165 10.92 -5.77 9.48
N ALA A 166 10.91 -4.50 9.04
CA ALA A 166 9.68 -3.85 8.60
C ALA A 166 8.99 -4.71 7.53
N PRO A 167 7.66 -4.85 7.58
CA PRO A 167 6.94 -5.66 6.61
C PRO A 167 7.05 -5.05 5.22
N ILE A 168 7.25 -5.91 4.22
CA ILE A 168 7.36 -5.54 2.81
C ILE A 168 6.13 -6.07 2.10
N GLU A 169 5.50 -5.28 1.25
CA GLU A 169 4.39 -5.71 0.42
C GLU A 169 4.78 -6.93 -0.43
N GLY A 170 3.89 -7.94 -0.41
CA GLY A 170 4.14 -9.23 -1.05
C GLY A 170 5.21 -10.09 -0.37
N GLY A 171 5.76 -9.63 0.75
CA GLY A 171 6.80 -10.33 1.51
C GLY A 171 8.24 -10.09 1.03
N PRO A 172 9.23 -10.63 1.74
CA PRO A 172 10.65 -10.36 1.46
C PRO A 172 11.12 -10.88 0.09
N ALA A 173 10.46 -11.89 -0.47
CA ALA A 173 10.77 -12.46 -1.79
C ALA A 173 9.93 -11.84 -2.92
N SER A 174 9.09 -10.84 -2.64
CA SER A 174 8.23 -10.19 -3.63
C SER A 174 9.04 -9.62 -4.80
N SER A 175 8.51 -9.75 -6.00
CA SER A 175 8.98 -9.08 -7.21
C SER A 175 8.06 -7.92 -7.65
N GLY A 176 7.02 -7.60 -6.84
CA GLY A 176 6.12 -6.49 -7.07
C GLY A 176 6.67 -5.17 -6.54
N ASP A 177 5.77 -4.26 -6.18
CA ASP A 177 6.11 -2.88 -5.83
C ASP A 177 6.87 -2.74 -4.51
N ARG A 178 6.79 -3.78 -3.62
CA ARG A 178 7.59 -3.85 -2.39
C ARG A 178 7.50 -2.59 -1.54
N HIS A 179 6.28 -2.09 -1.35
CA HIS A 179 6.07 -0.94 -0.47
C HIS A 179 6.46 -1.28 0.97
N VAL A 180 7.09 -0.31 1.64
CA VAL A 180 7.31 -0.30 3.09
C VAL A 180 6.68 0.96 3.65
N ILE A 181 5.77 0.77 4.60
CA ILE A 181 5.01 1.85 5.24
C ILE A 181 5.30 1.83 6.74
N VAL A 182 5.83 2.92 7.27
CA VAL A 182 6.13 3.09 8.69
C VAL A 182 5.48 4.35 9.24
N ILE A 183 4.75 4.20 10.34
CA ILE A 183 4.10 5.30 11.05
C ILE A 183 4.85 5.54 12.37
N ASP A 184 5.47 6.70 12.50
CA ASP A 184 6.01 7.19 13.77
C ASP A 184 4.88 7.91 14.51
N ARG A 185 4.23 7.20 15.44
CA ARG A 185 3.03 7.69 16.10
C ARG A 185 3.28 8.88 17.03
N ASP A 186 4.46 8.94 17.64
CA ASP A 186 4.76 9.96 18.64
C ASP A 186 5.14 11.29 17.98
N ASN A 187 5.66 11.22 16.75
CA ASN A 187 6.00 12.40 15.95
C ASN A 187 4.98 12.72 14.86
N ASN A 188 3.88 11.94 14.75
CA ASN A 188 2.86 12.08 13.70
C ASN A 188 3.46 12.14 12.28
N ARG A 189 4.33 11.19 11.97
CA ARG A 189 5.01 11.11 10.67
C ARG A 189 4.71 9.77 10.01
N LEU A 190 4.46 9.84 8.72
CA LEU A 190 4.32 8.69 7.85
C LEU A 190 5.52 8.66 6.90
N TYR A 191 6.14 7.50 6.80
CA TYR A 191 7.25 7.22 5.89
C TYR A 191 6.84 6.11 4.94
N GLU A 192 6.94 6.35 3.65
CA GLU A 192 6.58 5.39 2.62
C GLU A 192 7.68 5.28 1.58
N THR A 193 8.01 4.06 1.19
CA THR A 193 8.99 3.79 0.14
C THR A 193 8.47 2.69 -0.79
N GLY A 194 8.91 2.73 -2.04
CA GLY A 194 8.64 1.69 -3.04
C GLY A 194 9.91 0.96 -3.45
N ASN A 195 9.77 -0.28 -3.93
CA ASN A 195 10.87 -1.15 -4.37
C ASN A 195 11.98 -1.28 -3.31
N SER A 196 11.58 -1.64 -2.09
CA SER A 196 12.37 -1.53 -0.87
C SER A 196 13.10 -2.81 -0.51
N TYR A 197 14.37 -2.70 -0.13
CA TYR A 197 15.25 -3.81 0.22
C TYR A 197 16.07 -3.49 1.46
N PRO A 198 15.94 -4.28 2.55
CA PRO A 198 16.83 -4.17 3.70
C PRO A 198 18.25 -4.61 3.33
N GLN A 199 19.25 -3.92 3.87
CA GLN A 199 20.65 -4.21 3.61
C GLN A 199 21.30 -4.90 4.82
N PRO A 200 22.36 -5.71 4.63
CA PRO A 200 23.03 -6.42 5.74
C PRO A 200 23.60 -5.50 6.82
N ASP A 201 23.91 -4.24 6.49
CA ASP A 201 24.43 -3.24 7.43
C ASP A 201 23.32 -2.53 8.24
N GLY A 202 22.06 -2.92 8.04
CA GLY A 202 20.88 -2.32 8.69
C GLY A 202 20.30 -1.12 7.97
N SER A 203 20.92 -0.65 6.90
CA SER A 203 20.36 0.38 6.02
C SER A 203 19.27 -0.21 5.09
N TRP A 204 18.64 0.66 4.32
CA TRP A 204 17.66 0.27 3.30
C TRP A 204 18.03 0.89 1.95
N ARG A 205 17.62 0.20 0.90
CA ARG A 205 17.64 0.72 -0.47
C ARG A 205 16.20 0.72 -1.00
N ALA A 206 15.80 1.80 -1.66
CA ALA A 206 14.47 1.94 -2.24
C ALA A 206 14.55 2.72 -3.56
N SER A 207 13.52 2.63 -4.41
CA SER A 207 13.45 3.44 -5.64
C SER A 207 13.21 4.92 -5.32
N GLY A 208 12.35 5.21 -4.37
CA GLY A 208 12.00 6.52 -3.89
C GLY A 208 11.31 6.48 -2.54
N GLY A 209 11.17 7.64 -1.90
CA GLY A 209 10.54 7.73 -0.60
C GLY A 209 9.88 9.06 -0.30
N ALA A 210 8.85 9.01 0.53
CA ALA A 210 8.08 10.18 0.91
C ALA A 210 7.85 10.22 2.42
N VAL A 211 7.89 11.43 2.98
CA VAL A 211 7.56 11.70 4.37
C VAL A 211 6.37 12.65 4.42
N PHE A 212 5.31 12.23 5.12
CA PHE A 212 4.12 13.04 5.30
C PHE A 212 3.93 13.41 6.76
N HIS A 213 3.53 14.65 7.00
CA HIS A 213 3.18 15.19 8.30
C HIS A 213 1.71 14.92 8.56
N LEU A 214 1.41 13.96 9.43
CA LEU A 214 0.04 13.53 9.69
C LEU A 214 -0.75 14.49 10.58
N ASP A 215 -0.09 15.48 11.14
CA ASP A 215 -0.65 16.53 12.00
C ASP A 215 -0.97 17.84 11.27
N SER A 216 -0.79 17.87 9.95
CA SER A 216 -0.97 19.09 9.16
C SER A 216 -1.56 18.80 7.77
N ASN A 217 -2.01 19.86 7.08
CA ASN A 217 -2.43 19.82 5.69
C ASN A 217 -1.28 20.10 4.72
N ASN A 218 -0.05 20.12 5.22
CA ASN A 218 1.11 20.32 4.37
C ASN A 218 1.21 19.16 3.37
N VAL A 219 1.25 19.50 2.12
CA VAL A 219 1.56 18.57 1.04
C VAL A 219 3.06 18.59 0.78
N ARG A 220 3.56 17.55 0.14
CA ARG A 220 4.95 17.53 -0.35
C ARG A 220 5.19 18.74 -1.25
N PRO A 221 6.45 19.16 -1.44
CA PRO A 221 6.73 20.45 -2.09
C PRO A 221 5.97 20.62 -3.39
N THR A 222 4.97 21.50 -3.37
CA THR A 222 4.16 21.85 -4.55
C THR A 222 4.94 22.76 -5.50
N ALA A 223 6.04 23.34 -5.04
CA ALA A 223 6.92 24.17 -5.87
C ALA A 223 7.63 23.36 -6.97
N GLN A 224 7.66 22.04 -6.84
CA GLN A 224 8.19 21.12 -7.84
C GLN A 224 7.00 20.31 -8.40
N PRO A 225 6.33 20.79 -9.45
CA PRO A 225 5.27 20.02 -10.06
C PRO A 225 5.87 18.69 -10.54
N ARG A 226 5.29 17.56 -10.08
CA ARG A 226 5.67 16.18 -10.40
C ARG A 226 6.59 15.46 -9.42
N TRP A 227 6.78 15.94 -8.21
CA TRP A 227 7.39 15.09 -7.19
C TRP A 227 6.53 13.84 -7.01
N THR A 228 7.14 12.70 -7.22
CA THR A 228 6.52 11.39 -6.99
C THR A 228 6.45 11.06 -5.49
N SER A 229 5.77 10.01 -5.16
CA SER A 229 5.80 9.34 -3.86
C SER A 229 5.87 7.83 -4.09
N ALA A 230 5.71 7.04 -3.04
CA ALA A 230 5.63 5.59 -3.20
C ALA A 230 4.44 5.14 -4.06
N ASP A 231 3.41 5.97 -4.22
CA ASP A 231 2.24 5.71 -5.08
C ASP A 231 2.34 6.34 -6.48
N ALA A 232 3.51 6.87 -6.84
CA ALA A 232 3.80 7.56 -8.09
C ALA A 232 3.01 8.86 -8.35
N ALA A 233 1.87 9.08 -7.70
CA ALA A 233 1.04 10.28 -7.87
C ALA A 233 1.42 11.42 -6.91
N GLY A 234 2.39 11.22 -6.04
CA GLY A 234 2.76 12.18 -5.01
C GLY A 234 1.85 12.16 -3.77
N LEU A 235 0.91 11.22 -3.70
CA LEU A 235 -0.03 11.05 -2.60
C LEU A 235 0.47 10.03 -1.57
N PRO A 236 0.03 10.11 -0.31
CA PRO A 236 0.27 9.04 0.66
C PRO A 236 -0.60 7.82 0.36
N ILE A 237 -0.05 6.63 0.55
CA ILE A 237 -0.76 5.36 0.41
C ILE A 237 -1.61 5.07 1.65
N PHE A 238 -0.98 5.13 2.83
CA PHE A 238 -1.55 4.68 4.09
C PHE A 238 -2.92 5.28 4.43
N PRO A 239 -3.16 6.59 4.28
CA PRO A 239 -4.45 7.18 4.65
C PRO A 239 -5.63 6.69 3.81
N GLY A 240 -5.37 6.12 2.64
CA GLY A 240 -6.41 5.58 1.74
C GLY A 240 -6.59 4.07 1.84
N LEU A 241 -5.82 3.37 2.68
CA LEU A 241 -5.97 1.93 2.88
C LEU A 241 -7.18 1.61 3.76
N VAL A 242 -7.87 0.50 3.46
CA VAL A 242 -8.83 -0.11 4.37
C VAL A 242 -8.06 -0.89 5.43
N ARG A 243 -8.18 -0.50 6.68
CA ARG A 243 -7.52 -1.18 7.80
C ARG A 243 -8.49 -2.05 8.57
N TYR A 244 -7.97 -3.12 9.17
CA TYR A 244 -8.79 -4.06 9.94
C TYR A 244 -9.46 -3.39 11.16
N ASP A 245 -8.73 -2.50 11.85
CA ASP A 245 -9.22 -1.81 13.06
C ASP A 245 -10.44 -0.91 12.81
N GLU A 246 -10.62 -0.44 11.59
CA GLU A 246 -11.79 0.35 11.19
C GLU A 246 -12.86 -0.51 10.50
N ALA A 247 -12.46 -1.43 9.63
CA ALA A 247 -13.40 -2.31 8.94
C ALA A 247 -14.16 -3.24 9.91
N SER A 248 -13.50 -3.68 10.99
CA SER A 248 -14.11 -4.51 12.04
C SER A 248 -15.20 -3.81 12.84
N LEU A 249 -15.29 -2.48 12.77
CA LEU A 249 -16.36 -1.71 13.40
C LEU A 249 -17.70 -1.79 12.63
N GLY A 250 -17.70 -2.36 11.43
CA GLY A 250 -18.87 -2.45 10.58
C GLY A 250 -19.22 -1.14 9.86
N PRO A 251 -20.48 -0.97 9.45
CA PRO A 251 -20.91 0.21 8.69
C PRO A 251 -20.58 1.52 9.42
N GLY A 252 -19.89 2.43 8.73
CA GLY A 252 -19.45 3.71 9.30
C GLY A 252 -18.11 3.65 10.07
N GLY A 253 -17.47 2.49 10.13
CA GLY A 253 -16.13 2.35 10.73
C GLY A 253 -15.06 3.08 9.93
N ILE A 254 -15.12 3.02 8.60
CA ILE A 254 -14.21 3.74 7.69
C ILE A 254 -14.70 5.17 7.54
N ARG A 255 -13.90 6.15 7.96
CA ARG A 255 -14.26 7.57 8.03
C ARG A 255 -13.31 8.47 7.25
N HIS A 256 -12.64 7.95 6.25
CA HIS A 256 -11.74 8.66 5.36
C HIS A 256 -12.00 8.25 3.91
N ALA A 257 -11.46 8.99 2.96
CA ALA A 257 -11.50 8.61 1.56
C ALA A 257 -10.70 7.33 1.32
N LEU A 258 -11.17 6.48 0.42
CA LEU A 258 -10.42 5.30 -0.01
C LEU A 258 -9.59 5.60 -1.25
N ARG A 259 -8.41 4.99 -1.31
CA ARG A 259 -7.57 4.97 -2.49
C ARG A 259 -7.99 3.79 -3.38
N PHE A 260 -8.01 4.02 -4.68
CA PHE A 260 -8.11 2.96 -5.68
C PHE A 260 -7.15 3.26 -6.85
N THR A 261 -6.75 2.21 -7.55
CA THR A 261 -5.83 2.29 -8.71
C THR A 261 -6.37 1.48 -9.87
#